data_ea42169942e7e1e60db9d517de7e7586
#
_entry.id   ea42169942e7e1e60db9d517de7e7586
#
_cell.length_a   1.000
_cell.length_b   1.000
_cell.length_c   1.000
_cell.angle_alpha   90.00
_cell.angle_beta   90.00
_cell.angle_gamma   90.00
#
_symmetry.space_group_name_H-M   'P 1'
#
loop_
_entity.id
_entity.type
_entity.pdbx_description
1 polymer ?
#
loop_
_entity_poly.entity_id
_entity_poly.type
_entity_poly.pdbx_seq_one_letter_code
_entity_poly.pdbx_strand_id
1 'polypeptide(L)'
;MQAARYFNSSALPSNIPKLSAVHKGNAFEERAVRLLQDGLSMSLKRVGGKSDGGVDLRGWWWLPPIGDTRISATQRRRLRVLAQCKAEKKKFSPNYVREMEGVLHRYTYSAHQKNESEVHPYVALLLSESPFTSSTLLRAQSSPIPFFLLHLPPTDTFQTDLDDSSDGRGRIGPAFWNPALGGQRGVLGGQIEARWERAAGRGEVGRLGLWWQGKRLQSWTPDDVDSLPELKDDFV
;
A
#
# COMPACT_ATOMS: atom_id res chain seq x y z
N MET A 1 -27.30 -63.25 -2.56
CA MET A 1 -26.13 -62.71 -3.27
C MET A 1 -26.52 -61.38 -3.84
N GLN A 2 -26.14 -60.29 -3.19
CA GLN A 2 -26.34 -58.91 -3.67
C GLN A 2 -24.98 -58.33 -3.96
N ALA A 3 -24.79 -57.92 -5.23
CA ALA A 3 -23.55 -57.31 -5.72
C ALA A 3 -23.55 -55.83 -5.37
N ALA A 4 -22.56 -55.41 -4.60
CA ALA A 4 -22.27 -54.00 -4.33
C ALA A 4 -21.64 -53.33 -5.58
N ARG A 5 -22.30 -52.32 -6.10
CA ARG A 5 -21.76 -51.45 -7.18
C ARG A 5 -20.84 -50.44 -6.55
N TYR A 6 -19.57 -50.51 -6.88
CA TYR A 6 -18.57 -49.46 -6.59
C TYR A 6 -18.83 -48.24 -7.50
N PHE A 7 -19.19 -47.10 -6.91
CA PHE A 7 -19.20 -45.83 -7.58
C PHE A 7 -17.77 -45.36 -7.72
N ASN A 8 -17.29 -45.33 -8.96
CA ASN A 8 -15.99 -44.76 -9.32
C ASN A 8 -16.16 -43.24 -9.31
N SER A 9 -15.63 -42.56 -8.31
CA SER A 9 -15.56 -41.10 -8.24
C SER A 9 -14.48 -40.64 -9.18
N SER A 10 -14.85 -40.26 -10.40
CA SER A 10 -13.96 -39.56 -11.35
C SER A 10 -13.70 -38.17 -10.81
N ALA A 11 -12.50 -37.96 -10.28
CA ALA A 11 -11.99 -36.64 -9.94
C ALA A 11 -11.99 -35.74 -11.19
N LEU A 12 -12.74 -34.63 -11.13
CA LEU A 12 -12.73 -33.60 -12.13
C LEU A 12 -11.31 -32.99 -12.19
N PRO A 13 -10.71 -32.83 -13.37
CA PRO A 13 -9.41 -32.18 -13.49
C PRO A 13 -9.56 -30.69 -13.14
N SER A 14 -8.97 -30.26 -12.04
CA SER A 14 -8.86 -28.86 -11.66
C SER A 14 -7.81 -28.14 -12.54
N ASN A 15 -8.14 -27.95 -13.83
CA ASN A 15 -7.35 -27.13 -14.73
C ASN A 15 -7.77 -25.67 -14.58
N ILE A 16 -7.50 -25.06 -13.41
CA ILE A 16 -7.55 -23.60 -13.27
C ILE A 16 -6.35 -23.05 -14.01
N PRO A 17 -6.53 -22.27 -15.09
CA PRO A 17 -5.40 -21.72 -15.85
C PRO A 17 -4.55 -20.84 -14.92
N LYS A 18 -3.28 -21.17 -14.77
CA LYS A 18 -2.33 -20.34 -14.02
C LYS A 18 -2.25 -18.98 -14.70
N LEU A 19 -2.77 -17.94 -14.02
CA LEU A 19 -2.62 -16.56 -14.47
C LEU A 19 -1.14 -16.24 -14.74
N SER A 20 -0.84 -15.53 -15.82
CA SER A 20 0.52 -15.11 -16.12
C SER A 20 1.05 -14.19 -15.00
N ALA A 21 2.37 -14.08 -14.88
CA ALA A 21 3.00 -13.20 -13.89
C ALA A 21 2.53 -11.74 -14.03
N VAL A 22 2.35 -11.28 -15.26
CA VAL A 22 1.82 -9.94 -15.58
C VAL A 22 0.40 -9.74 -15.05
N HIS A 23 -0.50 -10.70 -15.29
CA HIS A 23 -1.87 -10.60 -14.77
C HIS A 23 -1.92 -10.58 -13.25
N LYS A 24 -1.04 -11.35 -12.58
CA LYS A 24 -0.94 -11.32 -11.11
C LYS A 24 -0.46 -9.98 -10.60
N GLY A 25 0.56 -9.40 -11.24
CA GLY A 25 1.06 -8.07 -10.93
C GLY A 25 -0.04 -7.02 -11.03
N ASN A 26 -0.71 -6.97 -12.19
CA ASN A 26 -1.80 -6.03 -12.44
C ASN A 26 -2.95 -6.16 -11.42
N ALA A 27 -3.39 -7.39 -11.13
CA ALA A 27 -4.44 -7.64 -10.14
C ALA A 27 -4.02 -7.21 -8.73
N PHE A 28 -2.75 -7.40 -8.36
CA PHE A 28 -2.21 -6.96 -7.09
C PHE A 28 -2.19 -5.43 -6.99
N GLU A 29 -1.73 -4.73 -8.02
CA GLU A 29 -1.71 -3.27 -8.09
C GLU A 29 -3.13 -2.68 -7.98
N GLU A 30 -4.10 -3.22 -8.71
CA GLU A 30 -5.50 -2.78 -8.64
C GLU A 30 -6.11 -3.00 -7.26
N ARG A 31 -5.82 -4.14 -6.64
CA ARG A 31 -6.22 -4.42 -5.25
C ARG A 31 -5.57 -3.44 -4.29
N ALA A 32 -4.29 -3.17 -4.46
CA ALA A 32 -3.55 -2.23 -3.63
C ALA A 32 -4.14 -0.82 -3.71
N VAL A 33 -4.43 -0.31 -4.90
CA VAL A 33 -5.07 1.01 -5.08
C VAL A 33 -6.36 1.11 -4.28
N ARG A 34 -7.27 0.11 -4.40
CA ARG A 34 -8.54 0.10 -3.67
C ARG A 34 -8.34 0.08 -2.15
N LEU A 35 -7.49 -0.82 -1.64
CA LEU A 35 -7.22 -0.92 -0.19
C LEU A 35 -6.60 0.35 0.40
N LEU A 36 -5.70 0.99 -0.35
CA LEU A 36 -5.05 2.24 0.06
C LEU A 36 -6.04 3.41 0.08
N GLN A 37 -6.94 3.47 -0.89
CA GLN A 37 -7.99 4.47 -0.96
C GLN A 37 -9.00 4.29 0.17
N ASP A 38 -9.54 3.08 0.32
CA ASP A 38 -10.62 2.79 1.28
C ASP A 38 -10.15 2.81 2.73
N GLY A 39 -8.87 2.46 2.99
CA GLY A 39 -8.36 2.28 4.35
C GLY A 39 -7.37 3.33 4.84
N LEU A 40 -6.62 3.98 3.94
CA LEU A 40 -5.47 4.78 4.30
C LEU A 40 -5.48 6.21 3.76
N SER A 41 -6.56 6.68 3.16
CA SER A 41 -6.67 8.03 2.57
C SER A 41 -5.64 8.31 1.47
N MET A 42 -5.30 7.31 0.66
CA MET A 42 -4.37 7.46 -0.44
C MET A 42 -5.12 7.37 -1.77
N SER A 43 -4.94 8.36 -2.64
CA SER A 43 -5.41 8.33 -4.02
C SER A 43 -4.23 8.11 -4.95
N LEU A 44 -4.02 6.86 -5.36
CA LEU A 44 -2.93 6.47 -6.24
C LEU A 44 -3.48 5.98 -7.58
N LYS A 45 -2.71 6.25 -8.65
CA LYS A 45 -2.96 5.75 -10.00
C LYS A 45 -1.83 4.83 -10.41
N ARG A 46 -2.13 3.85 -11.25
CA ARG A 46 -1.12 2.98 -11.85
C ARG A 46 -0.29 3.76 -12.86
N VAL A 47 1.00 3.55 -12.84
CA VAL A 47 1.95 4.07 -13.84
C VAL A 47 2.21 2.94 -14.81
N GLY A 48 1.70 3.05 -16.04
CA GLY A 48 1.87 2.00 -17.03
C GLY A 48 3.11 2.22 -17.88
N GLY A 49 3.89 1.16 -18.12
CA GLY A 49 4.94 1.18 -19.14
C GLY A 49 6.21 0.43 -18.78
N LYS A 50 7.00 0.04 -19.80
CA LYS A 50 8.32 -0.62 -19.63
C LYS A 50 9.40 0.28 -19.03
N SER A 51 9.15 1.58 -18.90
CA SER A 51 10.11 2.60 -18.47
C SER A 51 9.61 3.38 -17.24
N ASP A 52 8.83 2.74 -16.36
CA ASP A 52 8.28 3.35 -15.15
C ASP A 52 9.33 3.71 -14.08
N GLY A 53 10.61 3.41 -14.35
CA GLY A 53 11.71 3.70 -13.43
C GLY A 53 11.61 2.99 -12.09
N GLY A 54 10.81 1.91 -12.00
CA GLY A 54 10.58 1.14 -10.77
C GLY A 54 9.45 1.69 -9.90
N VAL A 55 8.55 2.50 -10.49
CA VAL A 55 7.35 3.02 -9.83
C VAL A 55 6.11 2.40 -10.47
N ASP A 56 5.36 1.61 -9.71
CA ASP A 56 4.13 0.97 -10.19
C ASP A 56 2.89 1.84 -9.94
N LEU A 57 2.86 2.56 -8.80
CA LEU A 57 1.76 3.47 -8.45
C LEU A 57 2.33 4.83 -8.02
N ARG A 58 1.59 5.90 -8.34
CA ARG A 58 1.90 7.26 -7.89
C ARG A 58 0.63 8.04 -7.55
N GLY A 59 0.75 9.03 -6.67
CA GLY A 59 -0.38 9.90 -6.30
C GLY A 59 -0.17 10.60 -4.98
N TRP A 60 -1.24 10.67 -4.19
CA TRP A 60 -1.30 11.48 -2.99
C TRP A 60 -1.73 10.69 -1.76
N TRP A 61 -1.16 11.05 -0.61
CA TRP A 61 -1.63 10.65 0.70
C TRP A 61 -2.24 11.85 1.42
N TRP A 62 -3.50 11.77 1.74
CA TRP A 62 -4.30 12.84 2.32
C TRP A 62 -4.38 12.69 3.83
N LEU A 63 -3.76 13.59 4.56
CA LEU A 63 -3.65 13.52 6.01
C LEU A 63 -4.28 14.75 6.67
N PRO A 64 -4.73 14.63 7.91
CA PRO A 64 -5.09 15.81 8.69
C PRO A 64 -3.89 16.76 8.85
N PRO A 65 -4.11 18.06 9.08
CA PRO A 65 -3.03 19.00 9.33
C PRO A 65 -2.26 18.64 10.60
N ILE A 66 -0.99 19.06 10.66
CA ILE A 66 -0.16 19.01 11.88
C ILE A 66 -0.38 20.33 12.63
N GLY A 67 -0.77 20.29 13.91
CA GLY A 67 -0.94 21.49 14.75
C GLY A 67 -2.41 21.83 15.03
N ASP A 68 -2.69 23.11 15.33
CA ASP A 68 -3.96 23.56 15.89
C ASP A 68 -5.14 23.28 14.94
N THR A 69 -6.16 22.64 15.46
CA THR A 69 -7.37 22.19 14.78
C THR A 69 -8.33 23.32 14.31
N ARG A 70 -7.92 24.58 14.42
CA ARG A 70 -8.70 25.73 13.92
C ARG A 70 -8.64 25.91 12.41
N ILE A 71 -7.72 25.21 11.73
CA ILE A 71 -7.70 25.17 10.28
C ILE A 71 -8.85 24.28 9.82
N SER A 72 -9.66 24.77 8.90
CA SER A 72 -10.86 24.12 8.38
C SER A 72 -10.66 22.61 8.17
N ALA A 73 -11.63 21.81 8.62
CA ALA A 73 -11.62 20.34 8.44
C ALA A 73 -11.46 19.91 6.97
N THR A 74 -11.62 20.83 6.03
CA THR A 74 -11.46 20.63 4.59
C THR A 74 -10.02 20.77 4.11
N GLN A 75 -9.12 21.41 4.90
CA GLN A 75 -7.73 21.63 4.48
C GLN A 75 -6.88 20.42 4.88
N ARG A 76 -6.77 19.44 4.00
CA ARG A 76 -5.90 18.28 4.18
C ARG A 76 -4.47 18.57 3.75
N ARG A 77 -3.52 18.09 4.55
CA ARG A 77 -2.12 18.01 4.15
C ARG A 77 -1.95 16.87 3.16
N ARG A 78 -1.22 17.10 2.09
CA ARG A 78 -0.96 16.06 1.08
C ARG A 78 0.53 15.75 0.98
N LEU A 79 0.84 14.47 0.84
CA LEU A 79 2.18 13.97 0.58
C LEU A 79 2.20 13.28 -0.78
N ARG A 80 3.27 13.44 -1.53
CA ARG A 80 3.46 12.70 -2.78
C ARG A 80 3.88 11.26 -2.47
N VAL A 81 3.23 10.28 -3.07
CA VAL A 81 3.53 8.86 -2.88
C VAL A 81 4.03 8.28 -4.18
N LEU A 82 5.20 7.63 -4.11
CA LEU A 82 5.72 6.75 -5.15
C LEU A 82 5.74 5.34 -4.59
N ALA A 83 5.06 4.42 -5.25
CA ALA A 83 4.90 3.06 -4.75
C ALA A 83 5.46 2.02 -5.70
N GLN A 84 6.10 0.99 -5.14
CA GLN A 84 6.50 -0.23 -5.83
C GLN A 84 5.73 -1.42 -5.27
N CYS A 85 5.19 -2.24 -6.16
CA CYS A 85 4.35 -3.40 -5.88
C CYS A 85 5.08 -4.71 -6.21
N LYS A 86 5.00 -5.71 -5.31
CA LYS A 86 5.58 -7.03 -5.56
C LYS A 86 4.60 -8.15 -5.19
N ALA A 87 3.98 -8.74 -6.21
CA ALA A 87 3.07 -9.89 -6.11
C ALA A 87 3.83 -11.21 -6.26
N GLU A 88 4.88 -11.40 -5.48
CA GLU A 88 5.77 -12.56 -5.56
C GLU A 88 5.70 -13.41 -4.28
N LYS A 89 5.81 -14.74 -4.44
CA LYS A 89 5.96 -15.67 -3.30
C LYS A 89 7.30 -15.52 -2.59
N LYS A 90 8.30 -14.96 -3.28
CA LYS A 90 9.63 -14.70 -2.71
C LYS A 90 9.54 -13.53 -1.72
N LYS A 91 10.18 -13.68 -0.56
CA LYS A 91 10.24 -12.63 0.45
C LYS A 91 10.87 -11.35 -0.13
N PHE A 92 10.29 -10.23 0.25
CA PHE A 92 10.73 -8.91 -0.19
C PHE A 92 12.16 -8.61 0.30
N SER A 93 13.08 -8.27 -0.60
CA SER A 93 14.51 -8.11 -0.29
C SER A 93 14.92 -6.65 -0.07
N PRO A 94 16.08 -6.39 0.60
CA PRO A 94 16.58 -5.03 0.81
C PRO A 94 16.94 -4.28 -0.48
N ASN A 95 17.09 -4.97 -1.60
CA ASN A 95 17.44 -4.33 -2.88
C ASN A 95 16.33 -3.38 -3.34
N TYR A 96 15.07 -3.74 -3.14
CA TYR A 96 13.94 -2.87 -3.48
C TYR A 96 13.92 -1.56 -2.66
N VAL A 97 14.44 -1.59 -1.42
CA VAL A 97 14.62 -0.36 -0.64
C VAL A 97 15.66 0.54 -1.31
N ARG A 98 16.81 -0.04 -1.74
CA ARG A 98 17.87 0.73 -2.43
C ARG A 98 17.42 1.27 -3.78
N GLU A 99 16.68 0.49 -4.54
CA GLU A 99 16.08 0.92 -5.80
C GLU A 99 15.16 2.13 -5.59
N MET A 100 14.27 2.04 -4.60
CA MET A 100 13.34 3.12 -4.30
C MET A 100 14.05 4.35 -3.71
N GLU A 101 15.15 4.19 -2.96
CA GLU A 101 15.99 5.32 -2.55
C GLU A 101 16.49 6.11 -3.77
N GLY A 102 17.01 5.41 -4.79
CA GLY A 102 17.45 6.03 -6.03
C GLY A 102 16.33 6.73 -6.79
N VAL A 103 15.15 6.12 -6.83
CA VAL A 103 13.95 6.72 -7.44
C VAL A 103 13.58 8.02 -6.74
N LEU A 104 13.42 8.01 -5.42
CA LEU A 104 13.03 9.21 -4.68
C LEU A 104 14.06 10.34 -4.81
N HIS A 105 15.34 10.01 -4.81
CA HIS A 105 16.38 11.01 -5.04
C HIS A 105 16.20 11.75 -6.37
N ARG A 106 15.90 11.03 -7.45
CA ARG A 106 15.65 11.65 -8.76
C ARG A 106 14.44 12.58 -8.72
N TYR A 107 13.31 12.09 -8.17
CA TYR A 107 12.08 12.91 -8.10
C TYR A 107 12.25 14.15 -7.23
N THR A 108 12.91 14.03 -6.08
CA THR A 108 13.17 15.16 -5.18
C THR A 108 14.09 16.18 -5.84
N TYR A 109 15.14 15.71 -6.52
CA TYR A 109 16.08 16.59 -7.23
C TYR A 109 15.38 17.35 -8.36
N SER A 110 14.57 16.69 -9.17
CA SER A 110 13.83 17.32 -10.27
C SER A 110 12.80 18.34 -9.78
N ALA A 111 12.10 18.07 -8.68
CA ALA A 111 11.16 19.00 -8.09
C ALA A 111 11.85 20.30 -7.62
N HIS A 112 13.05 20.19 -7.06
CA HIS A 112 13.83 21.35 -6.66
C HIS A 112 14.31 22.21 -7.86
N GLN A 113 14.65 21.57 -8.98
CA GLN A 113 15.07 22.26 -10.20
C GLN A 113 13.93 23.10 -10.83
N LYS A 114 12.69 22.65 -10.70
CA LYS A 114 11.53 23.28 -11.35
C LYS A 114 10.96 24.47 -10.60
N ASN A 115 11.52 24.85 -9.44
CA ASN A 115 10.97 25.92 -8.60
C ASN A 115 9.44 25.77 -8.40
N GLU A 116 8.96 24.53 -8.22
CA GLU A 116 7.54 24.31 -7.92
C GLU A 116 7.18 25.16 -6.69
N SER A 117 6.19 26.03 -6.84
CA SER A 117 5.75 26.97 -5.79
C SER A 117 5.23 26.26 -4.54
N GLU A 118 4.94 24.97 -4.64
CA GLU A 118 4.44 24.13 -3.56
C GLU A 118 5.19 22.79 -3.54
N VAL A 119 6.25 22.71 -2.74
CA VAL A 119 7.03 21.47 -2.58
C VAL A 119 6.34 20.56 -1.58
N HIS A 120 5.79 19.46 -2.08
CA HIS A 120 5.23 18.41 -1.23
C HIS A 120 6.29 17.34 -0.90
N PRO A 121 6.39 16.91 0.37
CA PRO A 121 7.27 15.80 0.72
C PRO A 121 6.91 14.52 -0.03
N TYR A 122 7.92 13.78 -0.46
CA TYR A 122 7.77 12.46 -1.08
C TYR A 122 7.83 11.35 -0.04
N VAL A 123 7.05 10.30 -0.25
CA VAL A 123 7.05 9.06 0.54
C VAL A 123 7.24 7.87 -0.40
N ALA A 124 8.21 7.02 -0.07
CA ALA A 124 8.40 5.73 -0.71
C ALA A 124 7.45 4.69 -0.07
N LEU A 125 6.53 4.15 -0.85
CA LEU A 125 5.63 3.10 -0.41
C LEU A 125 6.02 1.76 -1.05
N LEU A 126 6.33 0.76 -0.22
CA LEU A 126 6.64 -0.59 -0.69
C LEU A 126 5.49 -1.52 -0.32
N LEU A 127 4.87 -2.10 -1.32
CA LEU A 127 3.72 -3.01 -1.21
C LEU A 127 4.15 -4.44 -1.56
N SER A 128 3.88 -5.39 -0.69
CA SER A 128 4.28 -6.78 -0.91
C SER A 128 3.20 -7.77 -0.53
N GLU A 129 2.99 -8.76 -1.40
CA GLU A 129 2.14 -9.92 -1.10
C GLU A 129 2.82 -10.91 -0.15
N SER A 130 4.15 -10.91 -0.11
CA SER A 130 4.96 -11.72 0.82
C SER A 130 5.52 -10.86 1.97
N PRO A 131 5.78 -11.47 3.15
CA PRO A 131 6.36 -10.74 4.28
C PRO A 131 7.72 -10.13 3.96
N PHE A 132 8.02 -8.98 4.56
CA PHE A 132 9.33 -8.36 4.50
C PHE A 132 10.36 -9.15 5.31
N THR A 133 11.60 -9.24 4.82
CA THR A 133 12.68 -9.84 5.60
C THR A 133 13.18 -8.87 6.68
N SER A 134 13.78 -9.39 7.75
CA SER A 134 14.40 -8.55 8.79
C SER A 134 15.44 -7.60 8.20
N SER A 135 16.23 -8.06 7.22
CA SER A 135 17.22 -7.22 6.53
C SER A 135 16.57 -6.09 5.72
N THR A 136 15.38 -6.31 5.14
CA THR A 136 14.60 -5.25 4.47
C THR A 136 14.13 -4.20 5.46
N LEU A 137 13.57 -4.64 6.59
CA LEU A 137 13.09 -3.73 7.64
C LEU A 137 14.25 -2.91 8.22
N LEU A 138 15.39 -3.53 8.53
CA LEU A 138 16.59 -2.85 9.01
C LEU A 138 17.14 -1.84 7.99
N ARG A 139 17.13 -2.20 6.69
CA ARG A 139 17.57 -1.29 5.63
C ARG A 139 16.63 -0.07 5.53
N ALA A 140 15.33 -0.28 5.54
CA ALA A 140 14.36 0.81 5.52
C ALA A 140 14.46 1.68 6.78
N GLN A 141 14.65 1.07 7.97
CA GLN A 141 14.82 1.76 9.25
C GLN A 141 16.00 2.74 9.23
N SER A 142 17.11 2.35 8.62
CA SER A 142 18.34 3.17 8.54
C SER A 142 18.32 4.21 7.43
N SER A 143 17.32 4.23 6.58
CA SER A 143 17.23 5.15 5.46
C SER A 143 16.84 6.56 5.92
N PRO A 144 17.49 7.61 5.39
CA PRO A 144 17.08 9.01 5.61
C PRO A 144 15.82 9.39 4.80
N ILE A 145 15.39 8.53 3.87
CA ILE A 145 14.21 8.74 3.03
C ILE A 145 12.97 8.23 3.76
N PRO A 146 11.82 8.94 3.68
CA PRO A 146 10.57 8.51 4.27
C PRO A 146 10.04 7.22 3.62
N PHE A 147 10.07 6.11 4.34
CA PHE A 147 9.57 4.81 3.88
C PHE A 147 8.33 4.38 4.64
N PHE A 148 7.36 3.87 3.87
CA PHE A 148 6.21 3.13 4.37
C PHE A 148 6.18 1.74 3.70
N LEU A 149 6.25 0.68 4.48
CA LEU A 149 6.21 -0.71 4.04
C LEU A 149 4.88 -1.33 4.47
N LEU A 150 4.15 -1.91 3.54
CA LEU A 150 2.83 -2.46 3.79
C LEU A 150 2.70 -3.87 3.19
N HIS A 151 2.41 -4.83 4.05
CA HIS A 151 2.11 -6.20 3.63
C HIS A 151 0.64 -6.32 3.26
N LEU A 152 0.37 -6.79 2.05
CA LEU A 152 -0.97 -7.09 1.54
C LEU A 152 -1.05 -8.58 1.22
N PRO A 153 -1.38 -9.44 2.20
CA PRO A 153 -1.39 -10.89 2.00
C PRO A 153 -2.38 -11.30 0.90
N PRO A 154 -2.16 -12.47 0.26
CA PRO A 154 -3.11 -13.01 -0.72
C PRO A 154 -4.53 -13.13 -0.15
N THR A 155 -5.53 -12.95 -0.99
CA THR A 155 -6.94 -13.04 -0.60
C THR A 155 -7.32 -14.43 -0.10
N ASP A 156 -6.77 -15.48 -0.73
CA ASP A 156 -7.08 -16.87 -0.42
C ASP A 156 -6.60 -17.35 0.98
N THR A 157 -5.71 -16.59 1.62
CA THR A 157 -5.12 -16.97 2.91
C THR A 157 -6.09 -16.81 4.09
N PHE A 158 -7.22 -16.12 3.89
CA PHE A 158 -8.15 -15.74 4.97
C PHE A 158 -9.64 -16.00 4.68
N GLN A 159 -9.96 -16.74 3.61
CA GLN A 159 -11.31 -17.23 3.42
C GLN A 159 -11.55 -18.39 4.43
N THR A 160 -11.99 -18.04 5.63
CA THR A 160 -12.78 -18.97 6.45
C THR A 160 -14.20 -18.90 5.92
N ASP A 161 -14.83 -20.06 5.71
CA ASP A 161 -16.16 -20.29 5.12
C ASP A 161 -17.34 -19.57 5.84
N LEU A 162 -17.05 -18.63 6.74
CA LEU A 162 -18.02 -17.94 7.60
C LEU A 162 -18.15 -16.44 7.31
N ASP A 163 -17.41 -15.88 6.36
CA ASP A 163 -17.41 -14.43 6.12
C ASP A 163 -18.00 -14.09 4.73
N ASP A 164 -19.33 -14.25 4.62
CA ASP A 164 -20.13 -13.86 3.45
C ASP A 164 -20.18 -12.32 3.23
N SER A 165 -19.56 -11.56 4.13
CA SER A 165 -19.49 -10.09 4.07
C SER A 165 -18.15 -9.55 3.54
N SER A 166 -17.16 -10.41 3.24
CA SER A 166 -15.89 -9.95 2.68
C SER A 166 -16.04 -9.70 1.18
N ASP A 167 -16.12 -8.44 0.85
CA ASP A 167 -16.19 -7.82 -0.49
C ASP A 167 -14.97 -8.17 -1.40
N GLY A 168 -14.35 -9.34 -1.26
CA GLY A 168 -13.25 -9.82 -2.11
C GLY A 168 -11.99 -8.93 -2.14
N ARG A 169 -11.98 -7.83 -1.39
CA ARG A 169 -10.93 -6.80 -1.44
C ARG A 169 -9.64 -7.22 -0.74
N GLY A 170 -9.69 -8.27 0.09
CA GLY A 170 -8.55 -8.69 0.90
C GLY A 170 -8.31 -7.76 2.09
N ARG A 171 -7.23 -8.00 2.82
CA ARG A 171 -6.91 -7.31 4.08
C ARG A 171 -5.58 -6.59 4.00
N ILE A 172 -5.47 -5.49 4.75
CA ILE A 172 -4.21 -4.84 5.04
C ILE A 172 -3.56 -5.61 6.19
N GLY A 173 -2.37 -6.14 5.94
CA GLY A 173 -1.55 -6.82 6.93
C GLY A 173 -0.65 -5.85 7.72
N PRO A 174 0.46 -6.35 8.31
CA PRO A 174 1.38 -5.51 9.05
C PRO A 174 1.93 -4.35 8.24
N ALA A 175 2.05 -3.20 8.91
CA ALA A 175 2.66 -1.98 8.38
C ALA A 175 3.91 -1.63 9.18
N PHE A 176 4.88 -1.05 8.50
CA PHE A 176 6.10 -0.52 9.09
C PHE A 176 6.45 0.81 8.42
N TRP A 177 6.93 1.77 9.19
CA TRP A 177 7.53 3.00 8.68
C TRP A 177 8.78 3.36 9.47
N ASN A 178 9.67 4.06 8.81
CA ASN A 178 10.94 4.45 9.40
C ASN A 178 10.86 5.82 10.13
N PRO A 179 11.90 6.20 10.89
CA PRO A 179 11.93 7.48 11.59
C PRO A 179 11.84 8.70 10.67
N ALA A 180 12.35 8.60 9.44
CA ALA A 180 12.26 9.70 8.47
C ALA A 180 10.80 9.98 8.05
N LEU A 181 9.92 8.98 8.09
CA LEU A 181 8.50 9.16 7.88
C LEU A 181 7.76 9.48 9.18
N GLY A 182 7.75 8.55 10.13
CA GLY A 182 6.85 8.60 11.29
C GLY A 182 7.47 9.10 12.59
N GLY A 183 8.78 9.38 12.63
CA GLY A 183 9.44 9.93 13.82
C GLY A 183 9.03 11.36 14.13
N GLN A 184 9.37 11.87 15.32
CA GLN A 184 9.05 13.25 15.74
C GLN A 184 9.65 14.31 14.79
N ARG A 185 10.83 14.06 14.24
CA ARG A 185 11.49 14.91 13.24
C ARG A 185 11.22 14.47 11.79
N GLY A 186 10.43 13.40 11.62
CA GLY A 186 10.05 12.88 10.32
C GLY A 186 8.90 13.66 9.70
N VAL A 187 8.57 13.28 8.46
CA VAL A 187 7.54 13.95 7.66
C VAL A 187 6.18 14.02 8.37
N LEU A 188 5.82 13.00 9.16
CA LEU A 188 4.55 12.94 9.88
C LEU A 188 4.61 13.51 11.30
N GLY A 189 5.78 13.98 11.76
CA GLY A 189 5.94 14.64 13.05
C GLY A 189 5.54 13.81 14.26
N GLY A 190 5.64 12.48 14.18
CA GLY A 190 5.24 11.58 15.26
C GLY A 190 3.73 11.44 15.47
N GLN A 191 2.90 11.96 14.55
CA GLN A 191 1.45 12.03 14.72
C GLN A 191 0.70 10.75 14.33
N ILE A 192 1.38 9.79 13.68
CA ILE A 192 0.77 8.57 13.17
C ILE A 192 1.06 7.37 14.06
N GLU A 193 0.06 6.55 14.27
CA GLU A 193 0.15 5.29 14.99
C GLU A 193 -0.53 4.18 14.19
N ALA A 194 0.04 2.97 14.24
CA ALA A 194 -0.62 1.76 13.75
C ALA A 194 -1.24 1.04 14.95
N ARG A 195 -2.52 0.73 14.87
CA ARG A 195 -3.20 -0.06 15.87
C ARG A 195 -3.89 -1.25 15.21
N TRP A 196 -3.83 -2.39 15.87
CA TRP A 196 -4.52 -3.59 15.41
C TRP A 196 -5.95 -3.56 15.97
N GLU A 197 -6.92 -3.35 15.10
CA GLU A 197 -8.34 -3.29 15.45
C GLU A 197 -8.95 -4.69 15.37
N ARG A 198 -9.60 -5.15 16.43
CA ARG A 198 -10.42 -6.36 16.42
C ARG A 198 -11.89 -5.95 16.33
N ALA A 199 -12.64 -6.56 15.44
CA ALA A 199 -14.08 -6.42 15.47
C ALA A 199 -14.67 -7.18 16.68
N ALA A 200 -15.79 -6.70 17.19
CA ALA A 200 -16.44 -7.24 18.39
C ALA A 200 -17.16 -8.59 18.18
N GLY A 201 -17.05 -9.22 16.99
CA GLY A 201 -17.69 -10.47 16.64
C GLY A 201 -16.81 -11.70 16.85
N ARG A 202 -17.42 -12.87 17.09
CA ARG A 202 -16.71 -14.16 17.16
C ARG A 202 -16.13 -14.49 15.76
N GLY A 203 -14.80 -14.66 15.68
CA GLY A 203 -14.12 -15.17 14.49
C GLY A 203 -13.54 -14.10 13.56
N GLU A 204 -13.79 -12.81 13.78
CA GLU A 204 -13.20 -11.78 12.94
C GLU A 204 -11.71 -11.61 13.20
N VAL A 205 -10.93 -11.74 12.13
CA VAL A 205 -9.49 -11.48 12.15
C VAL A 205 -9.29 -9.97 12.22
N GLY A 206 -8.46 -9.53 13.19
CA GLY A 206 -8.15 -8.11 13.34
C GLY A 206 -7.62 -7.47 12.05
N ARG A 207 -7.83 -6.18 11.91
CA ARG A 207 -7.34 -5.38 10.79
C ARG A 207 -6.44 -4.25 11.28
N LEU A 208 -5.50 -3.83 10.44
CA LEU A 208 -4.68 -2.66 10.70
C LEU A 208 -5.54 -1.40 10.54
N GLY A 209 -5.53 -0.53 11.56
CA GLY A 209 -6.03 0.83 11.50
C GLY A 209 -4.88 1.82 11.68
N LEU A 210 -4.92 2.94 10.95
CA LEU A 210 -4.05 4.07 11.20
C LEU A 210 -4.77 5.08 12.09
N TRP A 211 -4.00 5.66 13.01
CA TRP A 211 -4.49 6.67 13.94
C TRP A 211 -3.63 7.93 13.84
N TRP A 212 -4.28 9.07 13.84
CA TRP A 212 -3.66 10.38 13.76
C TRP A 212 -3.97 11.17 15.03
N GLN A 213 -2.95 11.54 15.78
CA GLN A 213 -3.13 12.25 17.07
C GLN A 213 -4.15 11.57 17.99
N GLY A 214 -4.07 10.26 18.12
CA GLY A 214 -4.97 9.46 18.94
C GLY A 214 -6.39 9.27 18.42
N LYS A 215 -6.74 9.78 17.23
CA LYS A 215 -8.02 9.57 16.55
C LYS A 215 -7.84 8.64 15.36
N ARG A 216 -8.80 7.75 15.14
CA ARG A 216 -8.78 6.86 13.97
C ARG A 216 -8.77 7.68 12.67
N LEU A 217 -7.80 7.41 11.81
CA LEU A 217 -7.74 8.02 10.49
C LEU A 217 -8.87 7.42 9.63
N GLN A 218 -9.87 8.24 9.35
CA GLN A 218 -10.93 7.87 8.42
C GLN A 218 -10.43 8.10 6.99
N SER A 219 -10.81 7.20 6.09
CA SER A 219 -10.50 7.38 4.67
C SER A 219 -11.16 8.67 4.17
N TRP A 220 -10.37 9.45 3.48
CA TRP A 220 -10.81 10.66 2.84
C TRP A 220 -9.98 10.92 1.59
N THR A 221 -10.65 11.14 0.49
CA THR A 221 -10.04 11.58 -0.78
C THR A 221 -10.92 12.68 -1.36
N PRO A 222 -10.37 13.71 -2.03
CA PRO A 222 -11.19 14.72 -2.69
C PRO A 222 -12.00 14.10 -3.83
N ASP A 223 -13.19 14.65 -4.11
CA ASP A 223 -14.08 14.18 -5.16
C ASP A 223 -13.49 14.40 -6.56
N ASP A 224 -12.62 15.40 -6.71
CA ASP A 224 -11.98 15.83 -7.95
C ASP A 224 -10.50 15.44 -8.06
N VAL A 225 -10.13 14.29 -7.51
CA VAL A 225 -8.73 13.78 -7.56
C VAL A 225 -8.16 13.81 -8.96
N ASP A 226 -8.97 13.61 -9.98
CA ASP A 226 -8.56 13.59 -11.39
C ASP A 226 -8.21 14.97 -11.95
N SER A 227 -8.69 16.05 -11.34
CA SER A 227 -8.38 17.44 -11.72
C SER A 227 -7.05 17.94 -11.12
N LEU A 228 -6.48 17.19 -10.16
CA LEU A 228 -5.21 17.57 -9.54
C LEU A 228 -4.07 17.43 -10.55
N PRO A 229 -3.09 18.36 -10.53
CA PRO A 229 -1.98 18.30 -11.45
C PRO A 229 -1.28 16.95 -11.35
N GLU A 230 -1.31 16.20 -12.45
CA GLU A 230 -0.55 14.97 -12.57
C GLU A 230 0.92 15.27 -12.38
N LEU A 231 1.61 14.34 -11.71
CA LEU A 231 3.06 14.29 -11.78
C LEU A 231 3.42 14.06 -13.25
N LYS A 232 3.81 15.13 -13.97
CA LYS A 232 4.30 14.98 -15.33
C LYS A 232 5.50 14.04 -15.30
N ASP A 233 5.51 13.06 -16.18
CA ASP A 233 6.67 12.20 -16.37
C ASP A 233 7.78 13.03 -17.00
N ASP A 234 8.70 13.52 -16.19
CA ASP A 234 9.85 14.29 -16.63
C ASP A 234 11.02 13.41 -17.12
N PHE A 235 10.75 12.12 -17.34
CA PHE A 235 11.77 11.11 -17.64
C PHE A 235 11.49 10.30 -18.92
N VAL A 236 10.69 10.84 -19.85
CA VAL A 236 10.60 10.31 -21.22
C VAL A 236 11.50 11.14 -22.11
#